data_3bf3b96326ca3bc98c2a3ab376547ae8
#
_entry.id   3bf3b96326ca3bc98c2a3ab376547ae8
#
_cell.length_a   1.000
_cell.length_b   1.000
_cell.length_c   1.000
_cell.angle_alpha   90.00
_cell.angle_beta   90.00
_cell.angle_gamma   90.00
#
_symmetry.space_group_name_H-M   'P 1'
#
loop_
_entity.id
_entity.type
_entity.pdbx_description
1 polymer ?
#
loop_
_entity_poly.entity_id
_entity_poly.type
_entity_poly.pdbx_seq_one_letter_code
_entity_poly.pdbx_strand_id
1 'polypeptide(L)'
;MVGVIGVNYRIFKTLAKNGISVFMVSQASSENNTTFAVRNADADLAVKVLDEEFALERAQGDMSDTVAEKDLATVAIVGENMKRTPGIAGKLFGTLGSAGISVIACAQGASETNISFVIKLKYLRKALNSIHDSFFLSQYKVLNLFIAGVGTVGGNLLEQIRIQQPKLMQQNGLKLNVVGIATVSYTHLRAHETEADL
;
A
#
# COMPACT_ATOMS: atom_id res chain seq x y z
N MET A 1 6.57 1.59 29.80
CA MET A 1 7.98 1.88 29.47
C MET A 1 8.35 3.36 29.58
N VAL A 2 7.43 4.23 29.96
CA VAL A 2 7.67 5.69 30.02
C VAL A 2 8.78 6.02 31.03
N GLY A 3 9.81 6.72 30.58
CA GLY A 3 10.91 7.20 31.45
C GLY A 3 11.99 6.19 31.81
N VAL A 4 11.96 4.95 31.29
CA VAL A 4 13.05 3.98 31.50
C VAL A 4 14.14 4.23 30.46
N ILE A 5 15.28 4.75 30.91
CA ILE A 5 16.42 5.08 30.05
C ILE A 5 17.04 3.80 29.47
N GLY A 6 17.31 3.78 28.16
CA GLY A 6 18.07 2.73 27.52
C GLY A 6 17.29 1.48 27.13
N VAL A 7 15.96 1.48 27.22
CA VAL A 7 15.13 0.30 26.84
C VAL A 7 15.41 -0.15 25.42
N ASN A 8 15.44 0.76 24.46
CA ASN A 8 15.70 0.41 23.05
C ASN A 8 17.09 -0.21 22.88
N TYR A 9 18.11 0.29 23.59
CA TYR A 9 19.44 -0.30 23.56
C TYR A 9 19.41 -1.76 24.07
N ARG A 10 18.74 -2.00 25.19
CA ARG A 10 18.62 -3.35 25.77
C ARG A 10 17.86 -4.28 24.82
N ILE A 11 16.73 -3.84 24.23
CA ILE A 11 15.99 -4.61 23.24
C ILE A 11 16.91 -5.05 22.10
N PHE A 12 17.52 -4.11 21.39
CA PHE A 12 18.33 -4.44 20.21
C PHE A 12 19.61 -5.19 20.54
N LYS A 13 20.23 -4.91 21.68
CA LYS A 13 21.39 -5.67 22.18
C LYS A 13 21.02 -7.14 22.44
N THR A 14 19.90 -7.40 23.10
CA THR A 14 19.44 -8.75 23.43
C THR A 14 19.08 -9.51 22.16
N LEU A 15 18.36 -8.91 21.22
CA LEU A 15 18.07 -9.53 19.92
C LEU A 15 19.35 -9.86 19.14
N ALA A 16 20.29 -8.91 19.05
CA ALA A 16 21.55 -9.10 18.34
C ALA A 16 22.42 -10.22 18.94
N LYS A 17 22.50 -10.30 20.28
CA LYS A 17 23.23 -11.39 21.00
C LYS A 17 22.67 -12.78 20.67
N ASN A 18 21.38 -12.87 20.36
CA ASN A 18 20.69 -14.11 20.01
C ASN A 18 20.59 -14.34 18.49
N GLY A 19 21.34 -13.57 17.68
CA GLY A 19 21.37 -13.72 16.23
C GLY A 19 20.09 -13.28 15.51
N ILE A 20 19.21 -12.53 16.19
CA ILE A 20 17.93 -12.09 15.64
C ILE A 20 18.11 -10.75 14.92
N SER A 21 17.82 -10.74 13.62
CA SER A 21 17.88 -9.53 12.80
C SER A 21 16.55 -8.80 12.81
N VAL A 22 16.60 -7.49 13.12
CA VAL A 22 15.46 -6.57 13.04
C VAL A 22 15.53 -5.82 11.72
N PHE A 23 14.47 -5.88 10.90
CA PHE A 23 14.45 -5.23 9.59
C PHE A 23 13.48 -4.05 9.48
N MET A 24 12.65 -3.80 10.48
CA MET A 24 11.78 -2.64 10.58
C MET A 24 11.58 -2.27 12.04
N VAL A 25 11.57 -0.98 12.35
CA VAL A 25 11.26 -0.44 13.67
C VAL A 25 10.25 0.69 13.50
N SER A 26 9.23 0.69 14.33
CA SER A 26 8.24 1.75 14.41
C SER A 26 7.99 2.06 15.88
N GLN A 27 8.16 3.32 16.26
CA GLN A 27 7.94 3.78 17.61
C GLN A 27 7.05 5.03 17.58
N ALA A 28 5.95 4.99 18.33
CA ALA A 28 5.13 6.17 18.53
C ALA A 28 5.86 7.18 19.44
N SER A 29 5.56 8.47 19.28
CA SER A 29 6.17 9.54 20.06
C SER A 29 5.87 9.47 21.57
N SER A 30 4.92 8.63 21.97
CA SER A 30 4.51 8.45 23.38
C SER A 30 5.46 7.59 24.22
N GLU A 31 6.52 7.03 23.64
CA GLU A 31 7.46 6.08 24.30
C GLU A 31 6.82 4.82 24.94
N ASN A 32 5.50 4.68 24.84
CA ASN A 32 4.77 3.59 25.49
C ASN A 32 4.88 2.27 24.74
N ASN A 33 5.23 2.30 23.45
CA ASN A 33 5.24 1.12 22.62
C ASN A 33 6.36 1.20 21.59
N THR A 34 7.22 0.18 21.56
CA THR A 34 8.20 -0.02 20.51
C THR A 34 7.81 -1.27 19.74
N THR A 35 7.53 -1.11 18.45
CA THR A 35 7.18 -2.20 17.54
C THR A 35 8.35 -2.44 16.59
N PHE A 36 8.73 -3.69 16.41
CA PHE A 36 9.77 -4.05 15.45
C PHE A 36 9.41 -5.36 14.74
N ALA A 37 9.98 -5.56 13.56
CA ALA A 37 9.74 -6.75 12.76
C ALA A 37 10.99 -7.61 12.69
N VAL A 38 10.80 -8.92 12.93
CA VAL A 38 11.79 -9.97 12.79
C VAL A 38 11.25 -11.04 11.85
N ARG A 39 12.10 -11.96 11.39
CA ARG A 39 11.63 -13.09 10.59
C ARG A 39 10.69 -13.97 11.42
N ASN A 40 9.70 -14.57 10.76
CA ASN A 40 8.71 -15.42 11.43
C ASN A 40 9.36 -16.56 12.23
N ALA A 41 10.46 -17.12 11.72
CA ALA A 41 11.21 -18.18 12.42
C ALA A 41 11.84 -17.71 13.73
N ASP A 42 12.14 -16.43 13.87
CA ASP A 42 12.82 -15.85 15.03
C ASP A 42 11.82 -15.29 16.06
N ALA A 43 10.53 -15.22 15.74
CA ALA A 43 9.53 -14.51 16.54
C ALA A 43 9.39 -15.08 17.97
N ASP A 44 9.28 -16.40 18.10
CA ASP A 44 9.11 -17.04 19.42
C ASP A 44 10.38 -16.91 20.28
N LEU A 45 11.57 -17.02 19.66
CA LEU A 45 12.83 -16.78 20.34
C LEU A 45 12.96 -15.33 20.79
N ALA A 46 12.54 -14.37 19.94
CA ALA A 46 12.56 -12.94 20.27
C ALA A 46 11.71 -12.65 21.50
N VAL A 47 10.48 -13.18 21.57
CA VAL A 47 9.62 -13.04 22.76
C VAL A 47 10.32 -13.58 24.00
N LYS A 48 10.82 -14.82 23.93
CA LYS A 48 11.46 -15.47 25.06
C LYS A 48 12.64 -14.68 25.61
N VAL A 49 13.59 -14.28 24.75
CA VAL A 49 14.81 -13.58 25.21
C VAL A 49 14.52 -12.16 25.72
N LEU A 50 13.48 -11.50 25.21
CA LEU A 50 13.08 -10.20 25.71
C LEU A 50 12.32 -10.32 27.04
N ASP A 51 11.47 -11.31 27.19
CA ASP A 51 10.78 -11.57 28.45
C ASP A 51 11.75 -11.94 29.59
N GLU A 52 12.84 -12.65 29.26
CA GLU A 52 13.94 -12.92 30.19
C GLU A 52 14.74 -11.64 30.52
N GLU A 53 15.08 -10.82 29.52
CA GLU A 53 15.85 -9.58 29.70
C GLU A 53 15.09 -8.57 30.58
N PHE A 54 13.77 -8.47 30.44
CA PHE A 54 12.91 -7.51 31.13
C PHE A 54 12.08 -8.13 32.25
N ALA A 55 12.49 -9.29 32.79
CA ALA A 55 11.74 -10.00 33.81
C ALA A 55 11.50 -9.17 35.08
N LEU A 56 12.48 -8.33 35.46
CA LEU A 56 12.38 -7.49 36.65
C LEU A 56 11.35 -6.36 36.46
N GLU A 57 11.45 -5.64 35.36
CA GLU A 57 10.55 -4.53 35.02
C GLU A 57 9.10 -5.02 34.85
N ARG A 58 8.94 -6.24 34.31
CA ARG A 58 7.62 -6.87 34.22
C ARG A 58 7.06 -7.24 35.58
N ALA A 59 7.89 -7.81 36.47
CA ALA A 59 7.47 -8.14 37.85
C ALA A 59 7.09 -6.89 38.65
N GLN A 60 7.69 -5.74 38.35
CA GLN A 60 7.39 -4.45 38.97
C GLN A 60 6.18 -3.73 38.35
N GLY A 61 5.67 -4.24 37.21
CA GLY A 61 4.55 -3.62 36.48
C GLY A 61 4.94 -2.45 35.58
N ASP A 62 6.24 -2.17 35.42
CA ASP A 62 6.77 -1.09 34.58
C ASP A 62 6.74 -1.41 33.09
N MET A 63 6.66 -2.70 32.74
CA MET A 63 6.62 -3.19 31.36
C MET A 63 5.58 -4.30 31.22
N SER A 64 4.82 -4.25 30.13
CA SER A 64 3.91 -5.33 29.73
C SER A 64 4.65 -6.48 29.05
N ASP A 65 3.99 -7.61 28.89
CA ASP A 65 4.51 -8.77 28.19
C ASP A 65 4.85 -8.44 26.74
N THR A 66 5.89 -9.09 26.21
CA THR A 66 6.25 -9.02 24.80
C THR A 66 5.23 -9.84 23.99
N VAL A 67 4.58 -9.22 23.01
CA VAL A 67 3.58 -9.86 22.17
C VAL A 67 4.11 -10.00 20.75
N ALA A 68 4.10 -11.21 20.21
CA ALA A 68 4.37 -11.47 18.80
C ALA A 68 3.07 -11.64 18.02
N GLU A 69 2.92 -10.86 16.96
CA GLU A 69 1.84 -11.02 15.98
C GLU A 69 2.39 -11.72 14.75
N LYS A 70 1.78 -12.85 14.37
CA LYS A 70 2.19 -13.70 13.23
C LYS A 70 1.25 -13.50 12.03
N ASP A 71 1.58 -14.16 10.92
CA ASP A 71 0.82 -14.09 9.67
C ASP A 71 0.71 -12.66 9.11
N LEU A 72 1.83 -11.96 9.17
CA LEU A 72 1.99 -10.60 8.66
C LEU A 72 2.84 -10.59 7.40
N ALA A 73 2.67 -9.54 6.61
CA ALA A 73 3.51 -9.23 5.47
C ALA A 73 3.98 -7.79 5.55
N THR A 74 5.28 -7.57 5.34
CA THR A 74 5.84 -6.24 5.16
C THR A 74 5.90 -5.94 3.67
N VAL A 75 5.32 -4.81 3.28
CA VAL A 75 5.31 -4.29 1.91
C VAL A 75 5.95 -2.92 1.91
N ALA A 76 6.70 -2.60 0.86
CA ALA A 76 7.27 -1.28 0.67
C ALA A 76 6.96 -0.75 -0.72
N ILE A 77 6.61 0.54 -0.80
CA ILE A 77 6.71 1.30 -2.05
C ILE A 77 8.06 2.00 -2.08
N VAL A 78 8.74 1.93 -3.21
CA VAL A 78 10.07 2.51 -3.39
C VAL A 78 10.09 3.35 -4.66
N GLY A 79 10.64 4.56 -4.59
CA GLY A 79 10.75 5.43 -5.75
C GLY A 79 11.59 6.68 -5.46
N GLU A 80 12.50 7.03 -6.37
CA GLU A 80 13.32 8.23 -6.25
C GLU A 80 12.50 9.52 -6.28
N ASN A 81 11.43 9.53 -7.09
CA ASN A 81 10.53 10.67 -7.23
C ASN A 81 9.55 10.85 -6.06
N MET A 82 9.64 10.02 -5.03
CA MET A 82 8.80 10.16 -3.83
C MET A 82 9.26 11.30 -2.94
N LYS A 83 10.55 11.60 -2.98
CA LYS A 83 11.17 12.65 -2.16
C LYS A 83 10.53 14.01 -2.46
N ARG A 84 10.04 14.67 -1.42
CA ARG A 84 9.39 15.99 -1.50
C ARG A 84 8.15 16.04 -2.41
N THR A 85 7.59 14.90 -2.77
CA THR A 85 6.33 14.85 -3.54
C THR A 85 5.16 14.76 -2.58
N PRO A 86 4.37 15.84 -2.42
CA PRO A 86 3.22 15.84 -1.53
C PRO A 86 2.18 14.78 -1.94
N GLY A 87 1.54 14.16 -0.96
CA GLY A 87 0.39 13.29 -1.19
C GLY A 87 0.71 11.82 -1.43
N ILE A 88 1.97 11.40 -1.60
CA ILE A 88 2.32 9.98 -1.82
C ILE A 88 1.80 9.09 -0.68
N ALA A 89 2.09 9.44 0.57
CA ALA A 89 1.61 8.70 1.73
C ALA A 89 0.08 8.71 1.80
N GLY A 90 -0.56 9.85 1.55
CA GLY A 90 -2.03 9.97 1.49
C GLY A 90 -2.64 9.06 0.43
N LYS A 91 -2.05 9.01 -0.77
CA LYS A 91 -2.47 8.12 -1.87
C LYS A 91 -2.32 6.65 -1.48
N LEU A 92 -1.18 6.27 -0.88
CA LEU A 92 -0.92 4.91 -0.42
C LEU A 92 -1.97 4.45 0.60
N PHE A 93 -2.11 5.19 1.71
CA PHE A 93 -3.03 4.79 2.78
C PHE A 93 -4.49 4.91 2.36
N GLY A 94 -4.84 5.89 1.53
CA GLY A 94 -6.17 6.00 0.93
C GLY A 94 -6.51 4.80 0.04
N THR A 95 -5.57 4.33 -0.77
CA THR A 95 -5.73 3.13 -1.61
C THR A 95 -5.95 1.88 -0.77
N LEU A 96 -5.14 1.68 0.27
CA LEU A 96 -5.29 0.53 1.18
C LEU A 96 -6.63 0.59 1.93
N GLY A 97 -7.01 1.76 2.45
CA GLY A 97 -8.28 1.97 3.14
C GLY A 97 -9.48 1.69 2.24
N SER A 98 -9.48 2.20 1.00
CA SER A 98 -10.54 1.93 0.00
C SER A 98 -10.62 0.45 -0.37
N ALA A 99 -9.50 -0.27 -0.30
CA ALA A 99 -9.46 -1.72 -0.48
C ALA A 99 -9.87 -2.49 0.78
N GLY A 100 -10.21 -1.83 1.89
CA GLY A 100 -10.58 -2.47 3.16
C GLY A 100 -9.38 -3.15 3.85
N ILE A 101 -8.17 -2.63 3.65
CA ILE A 101 -6.94 -3.18 4.22
C ILE A 101 -6.45 -2.27 5.34
N SER A 102 -6.39 -2.81 6.57
CA SER A 102 -5.84 -2.12 7.72
C SER A 102 -4.31 -2.25 7.75
N VAL A 103 -3.63 -1.13 7.99
CA VAL A 103 -2.19 -1.08 8.22
C VAL A 103 -1.91 -1.22 9.71
N ILE A 104 -1.07 -2.18 10.07
CA ILE A 104 -0.72 -2.52 11.47
C ILE A 104 0.42 -1.63 11.96
N ALA A 105 1.43 -1.45 11.14
CA ALA A 105 2.58 -0.59 11.42
C ALA A 105 3.09 0.03 10.12
N CYS A 106 3.73 1.20 10.21
CA CYS A 106 4.39 1.82 9.07
C CYS A 106 5.69 2.50 9.52
N ALA A 107 6.62 2.60 8.58
CA ALA A 107 7.88 3.32 8.75
C ALA A 107 8.26 4.02 7.45
N GLN A 108 8.71 5.27 7.57
CA GLN A 108 9.27 6.04 6.47
C GLN A 108 10.59 6.65 6.93
N GLY A 109 11.67 6.39 6.20
CA GLY A 109 12.97 6.97 6.51
C GLY A 109 13.07 8.44 6.09
N ALA A 110 14.01 9.16 6.66
CA ALA A 110 14.29 10.57 6.32
C ALA A 110 14.74 10.78 4.85
N SER A 111 15.16 9.71 4.15
CA SER A 111 15.43 9.75 2.72
C SER A 111 14.19 9.96 1.85
N GLU A 112 13.01 9.68 2.39
CA GLU A 112 11.70 9.76 1.71
C GLU A 112 11.63 8.93 0.41
N THR A 113 12.55 7.98 0.23
CA THR A 113 12.61 7.14 -0.99
C THR A 113 11.80 5.86 -0.86
N ASN A 114 11.33 5.53 0.35
CA ASN A 114 10.48 4.37 0.60
C ASN A 114 9.48 4.63 1.72
N ILE A 115 8.34 3.97 1.64
CA ILE A 115 7.37 3.83 2.73
C ILE A 115 7.14 2.33 2.91
N SER A 116 7.51 1.80 4.07
CA SER A 116 7.28 0.42 4.47
C SER A 116 6.07 0.32 5.38
N PHE A 117 5.24 -0.68 5.21
CA PHE A 117 4.07 -0.91 6.05
C PHE A 117 3.79 -2.39 6.22
N VAL A 118 3.12 -2.73 7.30
CA VAL A 118 2.79 -4.09 7.69
C VAL A 118 1.29 -4.31 7.64
N ILE A 119 0.87 -5.41 7.05
CA ILE A 119 -0.52 -5.83 6.89
C ILE A 119 -0.66 -7.32 7.21
N LYS A 120 -1.89 -7.82 7.42
CA LYS A 120 -2.15 -9.25 7.50
C LYS A 120 -1.79 -9.95 6.18
N LEU A 121 -1.08 -11.07 6.25
CA LEU A 121 -0.59 -11.82 5.10
C LEU A 121 -1.70 -12.16 4.09
N LYS A 122 -2.89 -12.48 4.56
CA LYS A 122 -4.07 -12.77 3.70
C LYS A 122 -4.43 -11.65 2.72
N TYR A 123 -4.04 -10.41 3.01
CA TYR A 123 -4.31 -9.25 2.16
C TYR A 123 -3.16 -8.90 1.22
N LEU A 124 -2.02 -9.60 1.29
CA LEU A 124 -0.81 -9.25 0.52
C LEU A 124 -1.10 -9.07 -0.97
N ARG A 125 -1.71 -10.06 -1.62
CA ARG A 125 -2.02 -10.02 -3.05
C ARG A 125 -2.97 -8.87 -3.41
N LYS A 126 -4.00 -8.65 -2.58
CA LYS A 126 -4.95 -7.56 -2.78
C LYS A 126 -4.27 -6.19 -2.65
N ALA A 127 -3.41 -6.03 -1.64
CA ALA A 127 -2.65 -4.81 -1.41
C ALA A 127 -1.73 -4.49 -2.60
N LEU A 128 -0.94 -5.47 -3.06
CA LEU A 128 -0.02 -5.29 -4.19
C LEU A 128 -0.77 -4.85 -5.45
N ASN A 129 -1.87 -5.53 -5.80
CA ASN A 129 -2.66 -5.16 -6.97
C ASN A 129 -3.27 -3.76 -6.83
N SER A 130 -3.91 -3.45 -5.69
CA SER A 130 -4.53 -2.13 -5.48
C SER A 130 -3.52 -0.99 -5.53
N ILE A 131 -2.33 -1.19 -4.96
CA ILE A 131 -1.26 -0.19 -5.00
C ILE A 131 -0.73 -0.04 -6.42
N HIS A 132 -0.45 -1.16 -7.11
CA HIS A 132 0.01 -1.13 -8.49
C HIS A 132 -0.99 -0.37 -9.37
N ASP A 133 -2.27 -0.71 -9.29
CA ASP A 133 -3.32 -0.05 -10.07
C ASP A 133 -3.39 1.45 -9.76
N SER A 134 -3.29 1.82 -8.48
CA SER A 134 -3.33 3.21 -8.08
C SER A 134 -2.12 4.02 -8.54
N PHE A 135 -0.91 3.46 -8.50
CA PHE A 135 0.32 4.20 -8.75
C PHE A 135 0.80 4.13 -10.22
N PHE A 136 0.51 3.04 -10.92
CA PHE A 136 1.05 2.75 -12.25
C PHE A 136 0.00 2.66 -13.36
N LEU A 137 -1.24 2.26 -13.05
CA LEU A 137 -2.31 2.34 -14.04
C LEU A 137 -2.90 3.75 -14.04
N SER A 138 -3.08 4.28 -15.24
CA SER A 138 -3.35 5.68 -15.60
C SER A 138 -4.16 6.48 -14.58
N GLN A 139 -3.85 7.77 -14.47
CA GLN A 139 -4.57 8.78 -13.66
C GLN A 139 -6.07 8.91 -14.04
N TYR A 140 -6.51 8.16 -15.03
CA TYR A 140 -7.86 8.22 -15.58
C TYR A 140 -8.63 6.93 -15.33
N LYS A 141 -9.85 7.06 -14.82
CA LYS A 141 -10.84 5.98 -14.83
C LYS A 141 -11.26 5.73 -16.27
N VAL A 142 -10.89 4.58 -16.83
CA VAL A 142 -11.26 4.19 -18.19
C VAL A 142 -12.62 3.50 -18.18
N LEU A 143 -13.58 4.03 -18.93
CA LEU A 143 -14.86 3.38 -19.21
C LEU A 143 -14.87 2.88 -20.65
N ASN A 144 -14.99 1.59 -20.83
CA ASN A 144 -15.16 0.97 -22.13
C ASN A 144 -16.64 1.02 -22.52
N LEU A 145 -16.93 1.67 -23.65
CA LEU A 145 -18.28 1.88 -24.17
C LEU A 145 -18.51 1.01 -25.40
N PHE A 146 -19.64 0.34 -25.41
CA PHE A 146 -20.18 -0.28 -26.61
C PHE A 146 -21.44 0.48 -27.04
N ILE A 147 -21.44 0.99 -28.26
CA ILE A 147 -22.54 1.83 -28.79
C ILE A 147 -23.36 1.03 -29.78
N ALA A 148 -24.61 0.78 -29.43
CA ALA A 148 -25.56 0.13 -30.31
C ALA A 148 -26.43 1.19 -31.03
N GLY A 149 -26.25 1.29 -32.33
CA GLY A 149 -26.92 2.27 -33.19
C GLY A 149 -26.13 3.58 -33.36
N VAL A 150 -25.72 3.85 -34.60
CA VAL A 150 -24.99 5.06 -34.99
C VAL A 150 -25.78 5.90 -35.99
N GLY A 151 -27.11 5.94 -35.87
CA GLY A 151 -27.94 6.93 -36.52
C GLY A 151 -27.69 8.33 -35.98
N THR A 152 -28.60 9.26 -36.19
CA THR A 152 -28.44 10.66 -35.75
C THR A 152 -28.04 10.81 -34.28
N VAL A 153 -28.68 10.05 -33.37
CA VAL A 153 -28.38 10.12 -31.91
C VAL A 153 -27.03 9.53 -31.58
N GLY A 154 -26.75 8.30 -32.04
CA GLY A 154 -25.48 7.62 -31.75
C GLY A 154 -24.25 8.30 -32.38
N GLY A 155 -24.44 8.86 -33.58
CA GLY A 155 -23.42 9.67 -34.26
C GLY A 155 -23.10 10.96 -33.48
N ASN A 156 -24.11 11.68 -33.01
CA ASN A 156 -23.94 12.86 -32.18
C ASN A 156 -23.29 12.52 -30.83
N LEU A 157 -23.63 11.37 -30.22
CA LEU A 157 -22.98 10.92 -28.98
C LEU A 157 -21.47 10.66 -29.18
N LEU A 158 -21.09 10.00 -30.27
CA LEU A 158 -19.66 9.78 -30.61
C LEU A 158 -18.92 11.10 -30.77
N GLU A 159 -19.51 12.06 -31.46
CA GLU A 159 -18.90 13.37 -31.61
C GLU A 159 -18.81 14.16 -30.29
N GLN A 160 -19.81 14.06 -29.43
CA GLN A 160 -19.75 14.63 -28.07
C GLN A 160 -18.65 13.98 -27.23
N ILE A 161 -18.49 12.67 -27.27
CA ILE A 161 -17.40 11.97 -26.60
C ILE A 161 -16.07 12.51 -27.10
N ARG A 162 -15.87 12.62 -28.41
CA ARG A 162 -14.64 13.13 -29.01
C ARG A 162 -14.30 14.55 -28.55
N ILE A 163 -15.30 15.45 -28.54
CA ILE A 163 -15.10 16.85 -28.15
C ILE A 163 -14.89 17.01 -26.65
N GLN A 164 -15.65 16.25 -25.83
CA GLN A 164 -15.61 16.39 -24.37
C GLN A 164 -14.49 15.57 -23.70
N GLN A 165 -13.88 14.60 -24.40
CA GLN A 165 -12.86 13.72 -23.84
C GLN A 165 -11.70 14.46 -23.14
N PRO A 166 -11.08 15.51 -23.73
CA PRO A 166 -10.01 16.24 -23.05
C PRO A 166 -10.45 16.87 -21.72
N LYS A 167 -11.65 17.42 -21.69
CA LYS A 167 -12.25 18.03 -20.49
C LYS A 167 -12.55 16.98 -19.42
N LEU A 168 -13.15 15.85 -19.81
CA LEU A 168 -13.44 14.74 -18.91
C LEU A 168 -12.16 14.15 -18.30
N MET A 169 -11.11 14.01 -19.10
CA MET A 169 -9.81 13.55 -18.62
C MET A 169 -9.21 14.55 -17.63
N GLN A 170 -9.17 15.82 -17.96
CA GLN A 170 -8.53 16.85 -17.15
C GLN A 170 -9.28 17.17 -15.85
N GLN A 171 -10.62 17.28 -15.91
CA GLN A 171 -11.43 17.72 -14.77
C GLN A 171 -11.94 16.55 -13.91
N ASN A 172 -12.27 15.41 -14.53
CA ASN A 172 -12.92 14.30 -13.86
C ASN A 172 -12.03 13.04 -13.77
N GLY A 173 -10.82 13.06 -14.35
CA GLY A 173 -9.99 11.88 -14.43
C GLY A 173 -10.67 10.71 -15.16
N LEU A 174 -11.53 11.01 -16.15
CA LEU A 174 -12.36 10.02 -16.84
C LEU A 174 -11.98 9.95 -18.33
N LYS A 175 -11.61 8.74 -18.77
CA LYS A 175 -11.36 8.43 -20.19
C LYS A 175 -12.48 7.52 -20.70
N LEU A 176 -13.21 7.97 -21.72
CA LEU A 176 -14.22 7.17 -22.41
C LEU A 176 -13.58 6.48 -23.61
N ASN A 177 -13.59 5.16 -23.63
CA ASN A 177 -13.00 4.36 -24.70
C ASN A 177 -14.11 3.61 -25.46
N VAL A 178 -14.35 3.96 -26.71
CA VAL A 178 -15.35 3.29 -27.55
C VAL A 178 -14.70 2.02 -28.11
N VAL A 179 -15.05 0.85 -27.51
CA VAL A 179 -14.50 -0.46 -27.87
C VAL A 179 -15.28 -1.20 -28.93
N GLY A 180 -16.53 -0.79 -29.18
CA GLY A 180 -17.35 -1.41 -30.20
C GLY A 180 -18.55 -0.56 -30.61
N ILE A 181 -18.95 -0.71 -31.86
CA ILE A 181 -20.10 -0.08 -32.46
C ILE A 181 -20.90 -1.14 -33.20
N ALA A 182 -22.20 -1.20 -32.94
CA ALA A 182 -23.13 -2.04 -33.68
C ALA A 182 -24.12 -1.18 -34.46
N THR A 183 -24.39 -1.56 -35.69
CA THR A 183 -25.43 -0.97 -36.53
C THR A 183 -26.41 -2.06 -36.98
N VAL A 184 -27.49 -1.65 -37.61
CA VAL A 184 -28.47 -2.62 -38.16
C VAL A 184 -27.83 -3.53 -39.23
N SER A 185 -26.75 -3.09 -39.87
CA SER A 185 -26.12 -3.79 -40.99
C SER A 185 -24.87 -4.60 -40.59
N TYR A 186 -24.10 -4.15 -39.59
CA TYR A 186 -22.89 -4.82 -39.16
C TYR A 186 -22.41 -4.32 -37.78
N THR A 187 -21.52 -5.13 -37.15
CA THR A 187 -20.86 -4.81 -35.88
C THR A 187 -19.38 -4.66 -36.12
N HIS A 188 -18.78 -3.56 -35.65
CA HIS A 188 -17.35 -3.30 -35.69
C HIS A 188 -16.79 -3.29 -34.26
N LEU A 189 -15.84 -4.20 -33.98
CA LEU A 189 -15.13 -4.26 -32.71
C LEU A 189 -13.70 -3.81 -32.94
N ARG A 190 -13.23 -2.87 -32.11
CA ARG A 190 -11.83 -2.50 -32.10
C ARG A 190 -11.08 -3.58 -31.32
N ALA A 191 -10.09 -4.23 -31.97
CA ALA A 191 -9.18 -5.12 -31.23
C ALA A 191 -8.41 -4.30 -30.19
N HIS A 192 -8.27 -4.85 -28.99
CA HIS A 192 -7.37 -4.31 -27.97
C HIS A 192 -5.95 -4.36 -28.55
N GLU A 193 -5.36 -3.22 -28.84
CA GLU A 193 -3.91 -3.12 -28.94
C GLU A 193 -3.37 -3.32 -27.53
N THR A 194 -2.83 -4.50 -27.27
CA THR A 194 -1.98 -4.74 -26.12
C THR A 194 -0.75 -3.87 -26.31
N GLU A 195 -0.43 -3.01 -25.33
CA GLU A 195 0.84 -2.26 -25.21
C GLU A 195 2.02 -3.25 -25.05
N ALA A 196 2.32 -4.01 -26.09
CA ALA A 196 3.43 -4.97 -26.14
C ALA A 196 4.38 -4.70 -27.31
N ASP A 197 4.16 -3.62 -28.08
CA ASP A 197 5.07 -3.22 -29.17
C ASP A 197 5.30 -1.70 -29.14
N LEU A 198 6.17 -1.26 -28.20
CA LEU A 198 7.02 -0.06 -28.33
C LEU A 198 8.21 -0.19 -27.37
#